data_5600b4a7ac105b106fdfb49f5a7d166e
#
_entry.id   5600b4a7ac105b106fdfb49f5a7d166e
#
_cell.length_a   1.000
_cell.length_b   1.000
_cell.length_c   1.000
_cell.angle_alpha   90.00
_cell.angle_beta   90.00
_cell.angle_gamma   90.00
#
_symmetry.space_group_name_H-M   'P 1'
#
loop_
_entity.id
_entity.type
_entity.pdbx_description
1 polymer ?
#
loop_
_entity_poly.entity_id
_entity_poly.type
_entity_poly.pdbx_seq_one_letter_code
_entity_poly.pdbx_strand_id
1 'polypeptide(L)'
;MANASLYLWNIDMTVTIHPSAIVDEGAQIGEGSRVWHWVHVCGGARIGKGVSLGQNVFVSNRVVIGDRCKIQNNVSVYDNVTLEDGVFCGPSMVFTNVYNPRALIERKNEYRNTLVKKGATLGANCTIVCGVTVGEYALVAAGAVVNKDVPAYALMVGVPARQIGWVSQYGNN
;
A
#
# COMPACT_ATOMS: atom_id res chain seq x y z
N MET A 1 26.55 31.33 25.18
CA MET A 1 25.54 30.32 25.54
C MET A 1 24.42 30.45 24.54
N ALA A 2 24.44 29.58 23.52
CA ALA A 2 23.47 29.62 22.43
C ALA A 2 22.25 28.78 22.82
N ASN A 3 21.10 29.45 22.85
CA ASN A 3 19.79 28.84 23.09
C ASN A 3 19.42 27.94 21.91
N ALA A 4 19.51 26.63 22.09
CA ALA A 4 18.96 25.68 21.15
C ALA A 4 17.42 25.70 21.28
N SER A 5 16.78 26.46 20.41
CA SER A 5 15.33 26.43 20.23
C SER A 5 14.95 25.07 19.71
N LEU A 6 14.37 24.25 20.57
CA LEU A 6 13.69 23.00 20.20
C LEU A 6 12.49 23.37 19.31
N TYR A 7 12.64 23.18 18.02
CA TYR A 7 11.49 23.16 17.11
C TYR A 7 10.66 21.92 17.43
N LEU A 8 9.74 22.06 18.37
CA LEU A 8 8.63 21.13 18.53
C LEU A 8 7.77 21.26 17.26
N TRP A 9 7.93 20.35 16.33
CA TRP A 9 6.97 20.14 15.26
C TRP A 9 5.65 19.77 15.93
N ASN A 10 4.69 20.66 15.92
CA ASN A 10 3.30 20.32 16.21
C ASN A 10 2.87 19.30 15.16
N ILE A 11 2.97 18.02 15.49
CA ILE A 11 2.41 16.95 14.66
C ILE A 11 0.91 17.13 14.82
N ASP A 12 0.27 17.63 13.77
CA ASP A 12 -1.19 17.68 13.69
C ASP A 12 -1.70 16.23 13.73
N MET A 13 -2.27 15.86 14.87
CA MET A 13 -2.79 14.50 15.12
C MET A 13 -4.15 14.27 14.49
N THR A 14 -4.71 15.28 13.82
CA THR A 14 -6.00 15.15 13.14
C THR A 14 -5.87 14.39 11.82
N VAL A 15 -6.93 13.69 11.42
CA VAL A 15 -7.05 13.12 10.08
C VAL A 15 -7.43 14.23 9.12
N THR A 16 -6.63 14.44 8.07
CA THR A 16 -6.92 15.42 7.03
C THR A 16 -7.58 14.73 5.84
N ILE A 17 -8.83 15.10 5.54
CA ILE A 17 -9.60 14.53 4.43
C ILE A 17 -9.94 15.65 3.46
N HIS A 18 -9.51 15.51 2.20
CA HIS A 18 -9.85 16.48 1.16
C HIS A 18 -11.36 16.45 0.87
N PRO A 19 -12.04 17.60 0.66
CA PRO A 19 -13.49 17.65 0.44
C PRO A 19 -14.03 16.84 -0.74
N SER A 20 -13.18 16.52 -1.72
CA SER A 20 -13.56 15.66 -2.86
C SER A 20 -13.39 14.18 -2.58
N ALA A 21 -12.84 13.78 -1.43
CA ALA A 21 -12.72 12.37 -1.07
C ALA A 21 -14.05 11.84 -0.52
N ILE A 22 -14.29 10.55 -0.76
CA ILE A 22 -15.44 9.81 -0.24
C ILE A 22 -14.90 8.82 0.81
N VAL A 23 -15.38 8.96 2.04
CA VAL A 23 -15.09 8.01 3.12
C VAL A 23 -16.43 7.47 3.59
N ASP A 24 -16.68 6.19 3.33
CA ASP A 24 -17.92 5.55 3.70
C ASP A 24 -18.03 5.39 5.21
N GLU A 25 -19.26 5.35 5.72
CA GLU A 25 -19.54 5.08 7.12
C GLU A 25 -18.94 3.73 7.56
N GLY A 26 -18.29 3.70 8.73
CA GLY A 26 -17.63 2.51 9.28
C GLY A 26 -16.14 2.38 8.92
N ALA A 27 -15.62 3.16 7.97
CA ALA A 27 -14.18 3.22 7.71
C ALA A 27 -13.42 3.74 8.94
N GLN A 28 -12.28 3.11 9.24
CA GLN A 28 -11.41 3.52 10.35
C GLN A 28 -10.12 4.09 9.79
N ILE A 29 -9.81 5.34 10.14
CA ILE A 29 -8.59 6.04 9.69
C ILE A 29 -7.88 6.59 10.91
N GLY A 30 -6.63 6.18 11.11
CA GLY A 30 -5.81 6.59 12.26
C GLY A 30 -5.31 8.03 12.16
N GLU A 31 -4.99 8.57 13.33
CA GLU A 31 -4.51 9.94 13.54
C GLU A 31 -3.33 10.32 12.63
N GLY A 32 -3.25 11.57 12.20
CA GLY A 32 -2.19 12.11 11.36
C GLY A 32 -2.21 11.62 9.91
N SER A 33 -3.23 10.85 9.53
CA SER A 33 -3.37 10.36 8.15
C SER A 33 -3.93 11.46 7.23
N ARG A 34 -3.57 11.39 5.95
CA ARG A 34 -3.96 12.34 4.91
C ARG A 34 -4.64 11.62 3.77
N VAL A 35 -5.86 12.05 3.45
CA VAL A 35 -6.68 11.52 2.36
C VAL A 35 -6.82 12.62 1.30
N TRP A 36 -6.21 12.40 0.14
CA TRP A 36 -6.12 13.40 -0.91
C TRP A 36 -7.36 13.39 -1.83
N HIS A 37 -7.29 14.15 -2.92
CA HIS A 37 -8.37 14.36 -3.87
C HIS A 37 -8.89 13.05 -4.45
N TRP A 38 -10.21 12.94 -4.53
CA TRP A 38 -10.95 11.83 -5.18
C TRP A 38 -10.56 10.43 -4.69
N VAL A 39 -10.07 10.33 -3.46
CA VAL A 39 -9.89 9.04 -2.78
C VAL A 39 -11.26 8.49 -2.41
N HIS A 40 -11.44 7.17 -2.54
CA HIS A 40 -12.61 6.47 -1.99
C HIS A 40 -12.15 5.40 -1.02
N VAL A 41 -12.61 5.51 0.24
CA VAL A 41 -12.37 4.52 1.30
C VAL A 41 -13.69 3.87 1.66
N CYS A 42 -13.81 2.56 1.41
CA CYS A 42 -15.00 1.79 1.75
C CYS A 42 -15.15 1.54 3.26
N GLY A 43 -16.39 1.36 3.73
CA GLY A 43 -16.75 1.38 5.14
C GLY A 43 -16.10 0.32 6.03
N GLY A 44 -15.66 -0.81 5.48
CA GLY A 44 -14.97 -1.86 6.25
C GLY A 44 -13.45 -1.71 6.34
N ALA A 45 -12.86 -0.74 5.65
CA ALA A 45 -11.41 -0.52 5.61
C ALA A 45 -10.85 -0.10 6.97
N ARG A 46 -9.66 -0.61 7.29
CA ARG A 46 -8.91 -0.24 8.50
C ARG A 46 -7.56 0.36 8.09
N ILE A 47 -7.35 1.62 8.38
CA ILE A 47 -6.16 2.38 8.02
C ILE A 47 -5.51 2.89 9.28
N GLY A 48 -4.22 2.60 9.45
CA GLY A 48 -3.41 2.99 10.58
C GLY A 48 -3.11 4.48 10.66
N LYS A 49 -2.20 4.86 11.56
CA LYS A 49 -1.79 6.24 11.84
C LYS A 49 -0.77 6.74 10.83
N GLY A 50 -0.81 8.03 10.49
CA GLY A 50 0.17 8.68 9.65
C GLY A 50 0.23 8.16 8.21
N VAL A 51 -0.85 7.56 7.72
CA VAL A 51 -0.95 7.04 6.37
C VAL A 51 -1.23 8.17 5.38
N SER A 52 -0.63 8.12 4.20
CA SER A 52 -0.94 9.03 3.10
C SER A 52 -1.58 8.28 1.95
N LEU A 53 -2.82 8.63 1.62
CA LEU A 53 -3.54 8.13 0.45
C LEU A 53 -3.52 9.20 -0.63
N GLY A 54 -2.74 8.99 -1.68
CA GLY A 54 -2.58 9.90 -2.80
C GLY A 54 -3.87 10.05 -3.61
N GLN A 55 -3.84 10.97 -4.57
CA GLN A 55 -4.98 11.27 -5.42
C GLN A 55 -5.52 10.02 -6.13
N ASN A 56 -6.85 9.87 -6.14
CA ASN A 56 -7.55 8.80 -6.86
C ASN A 56 -7.20 7.39 -6.36
N VAL A 57 -6.84 7.25 -5.06
CA VAL A 57 -6.67 5.94 -4.42
C VAL A 57 -8.04 5.37 -4.07
N PHE A 58 -8.21 4.07 -4.31
CA PHE A 58 -9.38 3.30 -3.88
C PHE A 58 -8.97 2.28 -2.82
N VAL A 59 -9.71 2.21 -1.71
CA VAL A 59 -9.49 1.24 -0.62
C VAL A 59 -10.78 0.46 -0.37
N SER A 60 -10.77 -0.84 -0.64
CA SER A 60 -11.93 -1.72 -0.51
C SER A 60 -12.23 -2.12 0.94
N ASN A 61 -13.39 -2.77 1.18
CA ASN A 61 -13.92 -3.05 2.51
C ASN A 61 -13.04 -3.95 3.40
N ARG A 62 -12.39 -4.96 2.84
CA ARG A 62 -11.59 -5.94 3.59
C ARG A 62 -10.10 -5.68 3.47
N VAL A 63 -9.72 -4.41 3.54
CA VAL A 63 -8.33 -3.95 3.48
C VAL A 63 -7.86 -3.55 4.87
N VAL A 64 -6.63 -3.92 5.19
CA VAL A 64 -5.91 -3.46 6.38
C VAL A 64 -4.62 -2.77 5.92
N ILE A 65 -4.43 -1.51 6.33
CA ILE A 65 -3.21 -0.73 6.07
C ILE A 65 -2.62 -0.34 7.42
N GLY A 66 -1.38 -0.76 7.66
CA GLY A 66 -0.61 -0.44 8.86
C GLY A 66 -0.20 1.04 8.93
N ASP A 67 0.52 1.37 9.98
CA ASP A 67 0.95 2.74 10.26
C ASP A 67 1.98 3.25 9.24
N ARG A 68 1.98 4.56 8.98
CA ARG A 68 2.97 5.28 8.15
C ARG A 68 3.14 4.75 6.72
N CYS A 69 2.15 4.05 6.20
CA CYS A 69 2.13 3.66 4.79
C CYS A 69 1.95 4.85 3.87
N LYS A 70 2.55 4.78 2.68
CA LYS A 70 2.38 5.77 1.62
C LYS A 70 1.85 5.10 0.37
N ILE A 71 0.58 5.38 0.07
CA ILE A 71 -0.09 4.87 -1.12
C ILE A 71 -0.14 6.01 -2.13
N GLN A 72 0.60 5.89 -3.22
CA GLN A 72 0.72 6.94 -4.22
C GLN A 72 -0.53 6.99 -5.12
N ASN A 73 -0.57 7.99 -6.01
CA ASN A 73 -1.72 8.27 -6.87
C ASN A 73 -2.14 7.07 -7.73
N ASN A 74 -3.44 6.94 -7.98
CA ASN A 74 -4.04 5.96 -8.89
C ASN A 74 -3.80 4.49 -8.48
N VAL A 75 -3.70 4.21 -7.19
CA VAL A 75 -3.59 2.84 -6.66
C VAL A 75 -4.94 2.38 -6.14
N SER A 76 -5.37 1.19 -6.56
CA SER A 76 -6.52 0.50 -5.99
C SER A 76 -6.05 -0.63 -5.08
N VAL A 77 -6.40 -0.53 -3.79
CA VAL A 77 -6.15 -1.58 -2.81
C VAL A 77 -7.43 -2.37 -2.65
N TYR A 78 -7.46 -3.56 -3.24
CA TYR A 78 -8.64 -4.41 -3.28
C TYR A 78 -8.79 -5.27 -2.03
N ASP A 79 -9.96 -5.90 -1.88
CA ASP A 79 -10.27 -6.80 -0.78
C ASP A 79 -9.18 -7.86 -0.57
N ASN A 80 -8.94 -8.21 0.69
CA ASN A 80 -7.97 -9.20 1.15
C ASN A 80 -6.50 -8.81 0.95
N VAL A 81 -6.22 -7.53 0.68
CA VAL A 81 -4.86 -6.98 0.76
C VAL A 81 -4.60 -6.47 2.17
N THR A 82 -3.49 -6.90 2.74
CA THR A 82 -2.94 -6.38 4.01
C THR A 82 -1.58 -5.77 3.75
N LEU A 83 -1.42 -4.51 4.15
CA LEU A 83 -0.14 -3.80 4.15
C LEU A 83 0.29 -3.62 5.61
N GLU A 84 1.46 -4.11 5.97
CA GLU A 84 2.04 -3.83 7.29
C GLU A 84 2.61 -2.40 7.34
N ASP A 85 3.19 -2.01 8.49
CA ASP A 85 3.69 -0.65 8.71
C ASP A 85 4.75 -0.21 7.70
N GLY A 86 4.72 1.05 7.32
CA GLY A 86 5.76 1.68 6.51
C GLY A 86 5.86 1.18 5.07
N VAL A 87 4.85 0.49 4.56
CA VAL A 87 4.82 0.06 3.15
C VAL A 87 4.67 1.27 2.23
N PHE A 88 5.44 1.26 1.14
CA PHE A 88 5.33 2.21 0.05
C PHE A 88 4.72 1.56 -1.20
N CYS A 89 3.59 2.07 -1.66
CA CYS A 89 2.97 1.71 -2.94
C CYS A 89 3.22 2.83 -3.95
N GLY A 90 4.02 2.56 -4.97
CA GLY A 90 4.36 3.51 -6.04
C GLY A 90 3.14 3.88 -6.89
N PRO A 91 3.19 5.00 -7.63
CA PRO A 91 2.06 5.47 -8.41
C PRO A 91 1.65 4.43 -9.47
N SER A 92 0.35 4.26 -9.60
CA SER A 92 -0.28 3.36 -10.58
C SER A 92 0.16 1.89 -10.49
N MET A 93 0.72 1.46 -9.34
CA MET A 93 0.93 0.04 -9.12
C MET A 93 -0.41 -0.69 -8.98
N VAL A 94 -0.43 -1.99 -9.26
CA VAL A 94 -1.66 -2.79 -9.37
C VAL A 94 -1.63 -3.95 -8.38
N PHE A 95 -2.68 -4.08 -7.57
CA PHE A 95 -3.04 -5.33 -6.90
C PHE A 95 -4.12 -6.05 -7.71
N THR A 96 -4.05 -7.37 -7.83
CA THR A 96 -5.18 -8.19 -8.27
C THR A 96 -5.83 -8.87 -7.06
N ASN A 97 -7.04 -9.41 -7.20
CA ASN A 97 -7.73 -10.13 -6.11
C ASN A 97 -8.27 -11.50 -6.53
N VAL A 98 -8.49 -11.70 -7.83
CA VAL A 98 -8.88 -12.98 -8.43
C VAL A 98 -7.79 -13.42 -9.39
N TYR A 99 -7.40 -14.69 -9.30
CA TYR A 99 -6.29 -15.23 -10.10
C TYR A 99 -6.68 -15.46 -11.58
N ASN A 100 -7.91 -15.87 -11.84
CA ASN A 100 -8.41 -16.23 -13.16
C ASN A 100 -9.80 -15.64 -13.43
N PRO A 101 -9.94 -14.31 -13.49
CA PRO A 101 -11.24 -13.65 -13.65
C PRO A 101 -11.91 -14.00 -14.98
N ARG A 102 -13.24 -14.07 -14.96
CA ARG A 102 -14.10 -14.19 -16.15
C ARG A 102 -15.35 -13.34 -15.92
N ALA A 103 -15.75 -12.55 -16.90
CA ALA A 103 -16.88 -11.63 -16.75
C ALA A 103 -18.21 -12.36 -16.49
N LEU A 104 -18.40 -13.52 -17.08
CA LEU A 104 -19.64 -14.30 -16.96
C LEU A 104 -19.62 -15.32 -15.81
N ILE A 105 -18.55 -15.40 -15.04
CA ILE A 105 -18.40 -16.34 -13.91
C ILE A 105 -18.09 -15.54 -12.65
N GLU A 106 -19.02 -15.54 -11.70
CA GLU A 106 -18.81 -14.90 -10.43
C GLU A 106 -17.77 -15.66 -9.58
N ARG A 107 -16.72 -14.95 -9.15
CA ARG A 107 -15.60 -15.50 -8.37
C ARG A 107 -15.30 -14.68 -7.10
N LYS A 108 -16.29 -13.98 -6.56
CA LYS A 108 -16.12 -13.16 -5.35
C LYS A 108 -15.67 -13.97 -4.13
N ASN A 109 -15.97 -15.27 -4.11
CA ASN A 109 -15.55 -16.18 -3.04
C ASN A 109 -14.13 -16.74 -3.23
N GLU A 110 -13.47 -16.42 -4.35
CA GLU A 110 -12.14 -16.90 -4.72
C GLU A 110 -11.04 -15.84 -4.52
N TYR A 111 -11.34 -14.74 -3.82
CA TYR A 111 -10.36 -13.70 -3.53
C TYR A 111 -9.22 -14.26 -2.68
N ARG A 112 -7.98 -14.06 -3.16
CA ARG A 112 -6.77 -14.52 -2.48
C ARG A 112 -6.18 -13.42 -1.61
N ASN A 113 -5.70 -13.80 -0.42
CA ASN A 113 -5.05 -12.88 0.47
C ASN A 113 -3.66 -12.49 -0.06
N THR A 114 -3.37 -11.21 -0.07
CA THR A 114 -2.06 -10.66 -0.39
C THR A 114 -1.51 -9.94 0.84
N LEU A 115 -0.31 -10.31 1.25
CA LEU A 115 0.37 -9.69 2.39
C LEU A 115 1.62 -8.96 1.93
N VAL A 116 1.70 -7.67 2.23
CA VAL A 116 2.92 -6.87 2.04
C VAL A 116 3.48 -6.53 3.40
N LYS A 117 4.65 -7.07 3.72
CA LYS A 117 5.26 -6.95 5.02
C LYS A 117 5.94 -5.59 5.21
N LYS A 118 6.24 -5.30 6.47
CA LYS A 118 6.77 -4.03 6.97
C LYS A 118 7.89 -3.47 6.08
N GLY A 119 7.79 -2.19 5.76
CA GLY A 119 8.82 -1.43 5.06
C GLY A 119 9.06 -1.82 3.61
N ALA A 120 8.28 -2.75 3.05
CA ALA A 120 8.44 -3.13 1.64
C ALA A 120 8.05 -1.98 0.70
N THR A 121 8.73 -1.91 -0.44
CA THR A 121 8.49 -0.93 -1.50
C THR A 121 7.99 -1.62 -2.76
N LEU A 122 6.84 -1.18 -3.23
CA LEU A 122 6.25 -1.60 -4.50
C LEU A 122 6.41 -0.46 -5.50
N GLY A 123 7.27 -0.66 -6.51
CA GLY A 123 7.62 0.36 -7.49
C GLY A 123 6.45 0.78 -8.38
N ALA A 124 6.59 1.95 -9.03
CA ALA A 124 5.56 2.47 -9.93
C ALA A 124 5.17 1.45 -11.02
N ASN A 125 3.88 1.35 -11.34
CA ASN A 125 3.36 0.43 -12.36
C ASN A 125 3.70 -1.06 -12.17
N CYS A 126 4.22 -1.48 -11.00
CA CYS A 126 4.39 -2.91 -10.76
C CYS A 126 3.03 -3.59 -10.54
N THR A 127 2.97 -4.89 -10.80
CA THR A 127 1.76 -5.69 -10.56
C THR A 127 2.05 -6.77 -9.53
N ILE A 128 1.24 -6.80 -8.47
CA ILE A 128 1.26 -7.85 -7.46
C ILE A 128 0.07 -8.78 -7.72
N VAL A 129 0.37 -9.98 -8.19
CA VAL A 129 -0.65 -11.02 -8.39
C VAL A 129 -1.15 -11.51 -7.05
N CYS A 130 -2.45 -11.67 -6.90
CA CYS A 130 -3.07 -12.05 -5.64
C CYS A 130 -2.58 -13.40 -5.11
N GLY A 131 -2.53 -13.53 -3.79
CA GLY A 131 -2.11 -14.76 -3.12
C GLY A 131 -0.62 -14.81 -2.78
N VAL A 132 0.14 -13.73 -2.99
CA VAL A 132 1.57 -13.69 -2.66
C VAL A 132 1.83 -12.94 -1.37
N THR A 133 2.95 -13.28 -0.73
CA THR A 133 3.54 -12.50 0.36
C THR A 133 4.78 -11.78 -0.15
N VAL A 134 4.83 -10.46 0.03
CA VAL A 134 6.04 -9.66 -0.18
C VAL A 134 6.74 -9.48 1.15
N GLY A 135 7.98 -9.97 1.25
CA GLY A 135 8.79 -9.95 2.47
C GLY A 135 9.14 -8.55 2.95
N GLU A 136 9.49 -8.44 4.23
CA GLU A 136 9.83 -7.16 4.84
C GLU A 136 11.00 -6.49 4.12
N TYR A 137 10.91 -5.17 3.98
CA TYR A 137 11.92 -4.33 3.30
C TYR A 137 12.31 -4.78 1.88
N ALA A 138 11.55 -5.69 1.28
CA ALA A 138 11.77 -6.05 -0.13
C ALA A 138 11.48 -4.85 -1.05
N LEU A 139 12.21 -4.76 -2.15
CA LEU A 139 12.02 -3.75 -3.17
C LEU A 139 11.60 -4.41 -4.49
N VAL A 140 10.37 -4.16 -4.88
CA VAL A 140 9.85 -4.52 -6.20
C VAL A 140 10.07 -3.33 -7.13
N ALA A 141 10.87 -3.50 -8.17
CA ALA A 141 11.17 -2.45 -9.12
C ALA A 141 9.94 -2.02 -9.93
N ALA A 142 10.02 -0.80 -10.48
CA ALA A 142 8.96 -0.27 -11.35
C ALA A 142 8.68 -1.21 -12.53
N GLY A 143 7.40 -1.42 -12.84
CA GLY A 143 6.95 -2.27 -13.95
C GLY A 143 7.12 -3.77 -13.75
N ALA A 144 7.64 -4.25 -12.63
CA ALA A 144 7.80 -5.66 -12.37
C ALA A 144 6.44 -6.37 -12.13
N VAL A 145 6.33 -7.65 -12.50
CA VAL A 145 5.14 -8.48 -12.24
C VAL A 145 5.48 -9.60 -11.27
N VAL A 146 5.03 -9.45 -10.03
CA VAL A 146 5.25 -10.42 -8.94
C VAL A 146 4.12 -11.45 -8.95
N ASN A 147 4.45 -12.71 -9.19
CA ASN A 147 3.52 -13.84 -9.23
C ASN A 147 3.89 -14.99 -8.27
N LYS A 148 4.87 -14.77 -7.40
CA LYS A 148 5.32 -15.70 -6.35
C LYS A 148 5.75 -14.90 -5.13
N ASP A 149 5.85 -15.55 -3.99
CA ASP A 149 6.35 -14.92 -2.76
C ASP A 149 7.74 -14.31 -2.97
N VAL A 150 7.94 -13.17 -2.32
CA VAL A 150 9.18 -12.39 -2.37
C VAL A 150 9.88 -12.50 -1.02
N PRO A 151 11.15 -12.92 -0.98
CA PRO A 151 11.93 -12.94 0.26
C PRO A 151 12.10 -11.54 0.87
N ALA A 152 12.29 -11.48 2.19
CA ALA A 152 12.65 -10.24 2.87
C ALA A 152 13.94 -9.64 2.27
N TYR A 153 13.99 -8.32 2.12
CA TYR A 153 15.13 -7.58 1.55
C TYR A 153 15.49 -7.91 0.10
N ALA A 154 14.68 -8.68 -0.62
CA ALA A 154 14.95 -9.02 -2.00
C ALA A 154 14.73 -7.84 -2.95
N LEU A 155 15.64 -7.67 -3.93
CA LEU A 155 15.44 -6.78 -5.08
C LEU A 155 14.83 -7.58 -6.23
N MET A 156 13.57 -7.26 -6.58
CA MET A 156 12.80 -7.95 -7.61
C MET A 156 12.64 -7.09 -8.86
N VAL A 157 12.95 -7.61 -10.03
CA VAL A 157 12.80 -6.89 -11.31
C VAL A 157 12.19 -7.78 -12.40
N GLY A 158 11.56 -7.17 -13.38
CA GLY A 158 11.15 -7.80 -14.64
C GLY A 158 9.76 -8.45 -14.64
N VAL A 159 9.43 -9.07 -15.80
CA VAL A 159 8.15 -9.73 -16.09
C VAL A 159 8.42 -11.12 -16.67
N PRO A 160 8.16 -12.20 -15.92
CA PRO A 160 7.83 -12.24 -14.49
C PRO A 160 9.01 -11.78 -13.62
N ALA A 161 8.70 -11.23 -12.45
CA ALA A 161 9.72 -10.72 -11.54
C ALA A 161 10.71 -11.81 -11.10
N ARG A 162 11.98 -11.46 -11.07
CA ARG A 162 13.08 -12.30 -10.58
C ARG A 162 13.91 -11.53 -9.57
N GLN A 163 14.40 -12.22 -8.56
CA GLN A 163 15.35 -11.64 -7.63
C GLN A 163 16.71 -11.48 -8.32
N ILE A 164 17.26 -10.27 -8.29
CA ILE A 164 18.58 -9.96 -8.85
C ILE A 164 19.58 -9.55 -7.79
N GLY A 165 19.16 -9.36 -6.56
CA GLY A 165 20.01 -8.91 -5.46
C GLY A 165 19.23 -8.73 -4.17
N TRP A 166 19.82 -7.98 -3.28
CA TRP A 166 19.29 -7.62 -1.98
C TRP A 166 19.37 -6.11 -1.79
N VAL A 167 18.50 -5.57 -0.98
CA VAL A 167 18.53 -4.16 -0.59
C VAL A 167 18.64 -4.03 0.92
N SER A 168 19.25 -2.96 1.37
CA SER A 168 19.26 -2.62 2.79
C SER A 168 17.89 -2.10 3.24
N GLN A 169 17.68 -1.96 4.55
CA GLN A 169 16.50 -1.31 5.11
C GLN A 169 16.32 0.14 4.58
N TYR A 170 17.37 0.76 4.09
CA TYR A 170 17.34 2.12 3.53
C TYR A 170 17.12 2.15 2.01
N GLY A 171 16.94 0.98 1.37
CA GLY A 171 16.71 0.85 -0.06
C GLY A 171 17.99 0.93 -0.92
N ASN A 172 19.17 0.86 -0.30
CA ASN A 172 20.45 0.81 -1.01
C ASN A 172 20.85 -0.64 -1.31
N ASN A 173 21.43 -0.85 -2.48
CA ASN A 173 22.04 -2.13 -2.90
C ASN A 173 23.36 -2.35 -2.19
#